data_1470d011c33bf6c9e7ad0103897f2cdc
#
_entry.id   1470d011c33bf6c9e7ad0103897f2cdc
#
_cell.length_a   1.000
_cell.length_b   1.000
_cell.length_c   1.000
_cell.angle_alpha   90.00
_cell.angle_beta   90.00
_cell.angle_gamma   90.00
#
_symmetry.space_group_name_H-M   'P 1'
#
loop_
_entity.id
_entity.type
_entity.pdbx_description
1 polymer ?
#
loop_
_entity_poly.entity_id
_entity_poly.type
_entity_poly.pdbx_seq_one_letter_code
_entity_poly.pdbx_strand_id
1 'polypeptide(L)'
;KSEKRADGELFTEGRGSRSFILELLFTVLKVMAVTVIIAGSAGLGLVTGVAKAYIETTEDIDPAQLTKSDRTSYIYDKDGKLITTYAGMEYRDWADIGEISDMLKNALISIEDVRFYKHDGVDYKRLFSAVINTLRNTDTHGGSTITQQLIKNKVLSNEQSYKRKIKEAYLSMELEDIMDKDEILAAYMNDVYLGASNYGFKTAAKDYFGKEMSELTIRECAMLAGMVQKPYYTNPRSNTYTRTLSDSARQELEELHNSKGITEEQYKYSLENNNQMYVTDRRTNVVLLAMYEGGFITHEQYEAALNERVNIKEKSASTELYDMPYFVEYGIRDIVTHLLKQRDMLDTRANRSAIENELRTGGYHIYLTVDTEMQHMVQDTLSTWEKYPQLADPSTATKTETSADGNTITTIEPQAAA
;
A
#
# COMPACT_ATOMS: atom_id res chain seq x y z
N LYS A 1 -68.72 -1.74 -90.66
CA LYS A 1 -68.90 -0.43 -90.02
C LYS A 1 -68.37 -0.54 -88.59
N SER A 2 -67.35 -0.03 -88.39
CA SER A 2 -66.80 1.24 -87.93
C SER A 2 -66.38 1.13 -86.48
N GLU A 3 -65.19 1.30 -86.38
CA GLU A 3 -64.42 2.45 -85.81
C GLU A 3 -64.22 2.28 -84.30
N LYS A 4 -62.91 2.18 -83.94
CA LYS A 4 -62.02 3.17 -83.33
C LYS A 4 -62.44 3.46 -81.89
N ARG A 5 -61.53 3.43 -80.91
CA ARG A 5 -60.34 4.19 -80.79
C ARG A 5 -59.45 3.69 -79.66
N ALA A 6 -58.19 3.73 -79.86
CA ALA A 6 -57.15 3.84 -78.88
C ALA A 6 -57.37 5.05 -77.92
N ASP A 7 -56.88 4.93 -76.79
CA ASP A 7 -56.06 5.89 -76.05
C ASP A 7 -56.08 5.63 -74.57
N GLY A 8 -54.96 5.56 -74.00
CA GLY A 8 -54.77 5.81 -72.60
C GLY A 8 -53.64 5.07 -71.96
N GLU A 9 -52.46 5.04 -72.56
CA GLU A 9 -51.26 5.07 -71.73
C GLU A 9 -51.26 6.40 -71.02
N LEU A 10 -51.05 6.37 -69.72
CA LEU A 10 -50.26 7.44 -69.13
C LEU A 10 -50.04 7.19 -67.60
N PHE A 11 -48.78 7.18 -67.32
CA PHE A 11 -48.20 7.47 -66.01
C PHE A 11 -48.41 6.53 -64.83
N THR A 12 -47.62 5.47 -64.79
CA THR A 12 -47.09 4.95 -63.56
C THR A 12 -45.59 5.19 -63.44
N GLU A 13 -45.19 6.45 -63.64
CA GLU A 13 -43.87 6.92 -63.25
C GLU A 13 -43.97 7.59 -61.86
N GLY A 14 -43.32 7.00 -60.92
CA GLY A 14 -43.11 7.64 -59.63
C GLY A 14 -43.15 6.76 -58.36
N ARG A 15 -43.65 5.55 -58.40
CA ARG A 15 -43.64 4.65 -57.22
C ARG A 15 -42.45 3.67 -57.19
N GLY A 16 -41.85 3.32 -58.31
CA GLY A 16 -40.73 2.38 -58.39
C GLY A 16 -39.39 2.93 -57.87
N SER A 17 -39.13 4.21 -58.09
CA SER A 17 -37.82 4.83 -57.74
C SER A 17 -37.63 5.00 -56.23
N ARG A 18 -38.66 5.41 -55.50
CA ARG A 18 -38.58 5.56 -54.02
C ARG A 18 -38.50 4.20 -53.31
N SER A 19 -39.20 3.18 -53.81
CA SER A 19 -39.13 1.82 -53.27
C SER A 19 -37.75 1.22 -53.50
N PHE A 20 -37.17 1.38 -54.70
CA PHE A 20 -35.86 0.85 -55.02
C PHE A 20 -34.75 1.51 -54.19
N ILE A 21 -34.77 2.84 -53.96
CA ILE A 21 -33.81 3.54 -53.14
C ILE A 21 -33.90 3.07 -51.67
N LEU A 22 -35.10 2.89 -51.12
CA LEU A 22 -35.30 2.37 -49.78
C LEU A 22 -34.78 0.92 -49.62
N GLU A 23 -35.06 0.05 -50.60
CA GLU A 23 -34.54 -1.33 -50.58
C GLU A 23 -33.03 -1.39 -50.70
N LEU A 24 -32.43 -0.53 -51.53
CA LEU A 24 -30.99 -0.39 -51.66
C LEU A 24 -30.38 0.07 -50.33
N LEU A 25 -30.99 1.08 -49.70
CA LEU A 25 -30.54 1.65 -48.42
C LEU A 25 -30.64 0.61 -47.29
N PHE A 26 -31.73 -0.17 -47.23
CA PHE A 26 -31.86 -1.29 -46.29
C PHE A 26 -30.85 -2.41 -46.55
N THR A 27 -30.55 -2.71 -47.83
CA THR A 27 -29.54 -3.72 -48.20
C THR A 27 -28.13 -3.25 -47.78
N VAL A 28 -27.77 -2.02 -48.05
CA VAL A 28 -26.49 -1.42 -47.60
C VAL A 28 -26.41 -1.45 -46.09
N LEU A 29 -27.46 -1.07 -45.37
CA LEU A 29 -27.49 -1.10 -43.90
C LEU A 29 -27.34 -2.52 -43.33
N LYS A 30 -27.99 -3.53 -43.98
CA LYS A 30 -27.81 -4.94 -43.60
C LYS A 30 -26.36 -5.41 -43.84
N VAL A 31 -25.79 -5.12 -44.99
CA VAL A 31 -24.41 -5.50 -45.29
C VAL A 31 -23.45 -4.83 -44.31
N MET A 32 -23.64 -3.53 -44.01
CA MET A 32 -22.84 -2.83 -43.02
C MET A 32 -22.97 -3.46 -41.62
N ALA A 33 -24.18 -3.78 -41.18
CA ALA A 33 -24.42 -4.46 -39.91
C ALA A 33 -23.72 -5.84 -39.84
N VAL A 34 -23.85 -6.64 -40.90
CA VAL A 34 -23.18 -7.96 -40.98
C VAL A 34 -21.65 -7.80 -40.96
N THR A 35 -21.10 -6.81 -41.70
CA THR A 35 -19.67 -6.53 -41.70
C THR A 35 -19.18 -6.12 -40.31
N VAL A 36 -19.92 -5.28 -39.60
CA VAL A 36 -19.60 -4.91 -38.20
C VAL A 36 -19.63 -6.12 -37.25
N ILE A 37 -20.63 -7.00 -37.41
CA ILE A 37 -20.71 -8.22 -36.60
C ILE A 37 -19.53 -9.15 -36.90
N ILE A 38 -19.20 -9.38 -38.16
CA ILE A 38 -18.05 -10.24 -38.55
C ILE A 38 -16.74 -9.64 -38.03
N ALA A 39 -16.51 -8.36 -38.26
CA ALA A 39 -15.30 -7.67 -37.77
C ALA A 39 -15.22 -7.69 -36.23
N GLY A 40 -16.34 -7.46 -35.55
CA GLY A 40 -16.44 -7.55 -34.09
C GLY A 40 -16.15 -8.95 -33.56
N SER A 41 -16.72 -9.98 -34.20
CA SER A 41 -16.49 -11.38 -33.83
C SER A 41 -15.05 -11.83 -34.08
N ALA A 42 -14.45 -11.41 -35.20
CA ALA A 42 -13.03 -11.68 -35.50
C ALA A 42 -12.11 -10.98 -34.51
N GLY A 43 -12.39 -9.71 -34.18
CA GLY A 43 -11.65 -8.95 -33.16
C GLY A 43 -11.75 -9.61 -31.78
N LEU A 44 -12.95 -10.02 -31.37
CA LEU A 44 -13.17 -10.74 -30.10
C LEU A 44 -12.41 -12.07 -30.07
N GLY A 45 -12.47 -12.86 -31.17
CA GLY A 45 -11.74 -14.12 -31.29
C GLY A 45 -10.24 -13.95 -31.18
N LEU A 46 -9.68 -12.89 -31.75
CA LEU A 46 -8.24 -12.57 -31.66
C LEU A 46 -7.88 -12.19 -30.23
N VAL A 47 -8.66 -11.33 -29.57
CA VAL A 47 -8.43 -10.92 -28.18
C VAL A 47 -8.50 -12.13 -27.22
N THR A 48 -9.52 -12.98 -27.38
CA THR A 48 -9.66 -14.18 -26.53
C THR A 48 -8.56 -15.21 -26.81
N GLY A 49 -8.11 -15.37 -28.06
CA GLY A 49 -7.01 -16.25 -28.42
C GLY A 49 -5.68 -15.79 -27.79
N VAL A 50 -5.37 -14.50 -27.85
CA VAL A 50 -4.18 -13.91 -27.21
C VAL A 50 -4.26 -14.03 -25.70
N ALA A 51 -5.43 -13.72 -25.10
CA ALA A 51 -5.64 -13.88 -23.68
C ALA A 51 -5.41 -15.33 -23.22
N LYS A 52 -5.98 -16.30 -23.93
CA LYS A 52 -5.80 -17.73 -23.65
C LYS A 52 -4.32 -18.14 -23.72
N ALA A 53 -3.58 -17.71 -24.74
CA ALA A 53 -2.15 -17.99 -24.85
C ALA A 53 -1.32 -17.44 -23.68
N TYR A 54 -1.72 -16.28 -23.13
CA TYR A 54 -1.05 -15.73 -21.93
C TYR A 54 -1.43 -16.48 -20.65
N ILE A 55 -2.67 -16.92 -20.53
CA ILE A 55 -3.17 -17.70 -19.40
C ILE A 55 -2.46 -19.07 -19.35
N GLU A 56 -2.35 -19.77 -20.47
CA GLU A 56 -1.67 -21.08 -20.57
C GLU A 56 -0.17 -21.02 -20.17
N THR A 57 0.43 -19.85 -20.15
CA THR A 57 1.81 -19.63 -19.68
C THR A 57 1.89 -19.11 -18.24
N THR A 58 0.80 -19.14 -17.51
CA THR A 58 0.75 -18.65 -16.12
C THR A 58 0.84 -19.85 -15.19
N GLU A 59 1.67 -19.74 -14.17
CA GLU A 59 1.78 -20.73 -13.10
C GLU A 59 0.55 -20.63 -12.18
N ASP A 60 0.10 -21.76 -11.64
CA ASP A 60 -0.99 -21.80 -10.67
C ASP A 60 -0.61 -21.05 -9.38
N ILE A 61 -1.61 -20.48 -8.73
CA ILE A 61 -1.39 -19.76 -7.47
C ILE A 61 -1.20 -20.75 -6.33
N ASP A 62 -0.11 -20.61 -5.58
CA ASP A 62 0.01 -21.20 -4.25
C ASP A 62 -0.49 -20.21 -3.18
N PRO A 63 -1.65 -20.46 -2.54
CA PRO A 63 -2.18 -19.57 -1.50
C PRO A 63 -1.19 -19.34 -0.34
N ALA A 64 -0.33 -20.33 -0.08
CA ALA A 64 0.70 -20.20 0.94
C ALA A 64 1.72 -19.11 0.63
N GLN A 65 1.96 -18.77 -0.63
CA GLN A 65 2.84 -17.66 -1.01
C GLN A 65 2.23 -16.29 -0.68
N LEU A 66 0.91 -16.17 -0.70
CA LEU A 66 0.20 -14.92 -0.41
C LEU A 66 0.18 -14.62 1.10
N THR A 67 0.15 -15.66 1.92
CA THR A 67 0.17 -15.55 3.38
C THR A 67 1.58 -15.61 3.97
N LYS A 68 2.57 -16.10 3.21
CA LYS A 68 3.98 -16.03 3.57
C LYS A 68 4.50 -14.63 3.30
N SER A 69 4.55 -13.82 4.31
CA SER A 69 5.27 -12.55 4.30
C SER A 69 6.42 -12.62 5.27
N ASP A 70 7.52 -11.96 4.95
CA ASP A 70 8.56 -11.68 5.92
C ASP A 70 7.90 -11.05 7.14
N ARG A 71 8.17 -11.59 8.32
CA ARG A 71 7.62 -11.13 9.58
C ARG A 71 8.74 -10.55 10.42
N THR A 72 8.53 -9.39 10.97
CA THR A 72 9.47 -8.82 11.94
C THR A 72 9.63 -9.75 13.14
N SER A 73 10.87 -10.01 13.52
CA SER A 73 11.17 -10.74 14.75
C SER A 73 11.36 -9.79 15.92
N TYR A 74 11.17 -10.29 17.12
CA TYR A 74 11.19 -9.51 18.35
C TYR A 74 12.19 -10.10 19.34
N ILE A 75 12.97 -9.25 19.99
CA ILE A 75 13.95 -9.66 21.01
C ILE A 75 13.49 -9.22 22.38
N TYR A 76 13.44 -10.14 23.28
CA TYR A 76 12.96 -9.97 24.66
C TYR A 76 14.06 -10.30 25.67
N ASP A 77 13.97 -9.72 26.86
CA ASP A 77 14.80 -10.07 28.00
C ASP A 77 14.32 -11.37 28.69
N LYS A 78 15.00 -11.76 29.78
CA LYS A 78 14.69 -12.95 30.58
C LYS A 78 13.27 -12.95 31.17
N ASP A 79 12.67 -11.80 31.35
CA ASP A 79 11.34 -11.61 31.95
C ASP A 79 10.23 -11.40 30.88
N GLY A 80 10.59 -11.45 29.60
CA GLY A 80 9.66 -11.26 28.48
C GLY A 80 9.37 -9.80 28.15
N LYS A 81 10.18 -8.85 28.65
CA LYS A 81 10.09 -7.45 28.28
C LYS A 81 10.77 -7.22 26.94
N LEU A 82 10.10 -6.52 26.04
CA LEU A 82 10.64 -6.21 24.71
C LEU A 82 11.87 -5.30 24.82
N ILE A 83 12.99 -5.78 24.28
CA ILE A 83 14.23 -4.99 24.14
C ILE A 83 14.20 -4.23 22.82
N THR A 84 13.99 -4.94 21.70
CA THR A 84 14.00 -4.35 20.36
C THR A 84 13.29 -5.23 19.34
N THR A 85 13.02 -4.64 18.16
CA THR A 85 12.62 -5.38 16.97
C THR A 85 13.86 -5.79 16.19
N TYR A 86 13.89 -7.02 15.68
CA TYR A 86 14.96 -7.53 14.82
C TYR A 86 14.37 -7.75 13.43
N ALA A 87 14.37 -6.69 12.64
CA ALA A 87 13.77 -6.66 11.31
C ALA A 87 14.85 -6.53 10.23
N GLY A 88 14.46 -6.85 8.99
CA GLY A 88 15.19 -6.44 7.79
C GLY A 88 14.98 -4.95 7.48
N MET A 89 14.98 -4.60 6.20
CA MET A 89 14.67 -3.24 5.74
C MET A 89 13.16 -2.91 5.81
N GLU A 90 12.32 -3.91 6.07
CA GLU A 90 10.87 -3.84 6.08
C GLU A 90 10.34 -4.23 7.46
N TYR A 91 9.42 -3.43 7.98
CA TYR A 91 8.68 -3.73 9.20
C TYR A 91 7.36 -4.38 8.82
N ARG A 92 7.15 -5.65 9.25
CA ARG A 92 5.93 -6.43 8.97
C ARG A 92 5.48 -7.14 10.25
N ASP A 93 4.27 -6.82 10.69
CA ASP A 93 3.59 -7.50 11.79
C ASP A 93 2.26 -8.02 11.26
N TRP A 94 2.10 -9.35 11.23
CA TRP A 94 0.92 -9.97 10.65
C TRP A 94 -0.28 -9.79 11.58
N ALA A 95 -1.43 -9.53 11.00
CA ALA A 95 -2.71 -9.47 11.69
C ALA A 95 -3.67 -10.49 11.09
N ASP A 96 -4.31 -11.27 11.93
CA ASP A 96 -5.44 -12.10 11.50
C ASP A 96 -6.65 -11.20 11.24
N ILE A 97 -7.58 -11.65 10.39
CA ILE A 97 -8.74 -10.81 9.99
C ILE A 97 -9.57 -10.35 11.18
N GLY A 98 -9.63 -11.14 12.26
CA GLY A 98 -10.32 -10.80 13.50
C GLY A 98 -9.66 -9.70 14.32
N GLU A 99 -8.37 -9.42 14.11
CA GLU A 99 -7.65 -8.30 14.74
C GLU A 99 -7.85 -6.98 14.00
N ILE A 100 -8.33 -7.03 12.74
CA ILE A 100 -8.55 -5.85 11.91
C ILE A 100 -9.96 -5.32 12.18
N SER A 101 -10.06 -4.10 12.67
CA SER A 101 -11.36 -3.49 12.98
C SER A 101 -12.23 -3.33 11.71
N ASP A 102 -13.53 -3.50 11.84
CA ASP A 102 -14.46 -3.30 10.72
C ASP A 102 -14.38 -1.89 10.15
N MET A 103 -14.12 -0.90 11.00
CA MET A 103 -13.95 0.49 10.57
C MET A 103 -12.76 0.63 9.62
N LEU A 104 -11.64 -0.02 9.90
CA LEU A 104 -10.45 0.01 9.06
C LEU A 104 -10.67 -0.75 7.74
N LYS A 105 -11.32 -1.92 7.78
CA LYS A 105 -11.75 -2.65 6.58
C LYS A 105 -12.65 -1.79 5.70
N ASN A 106 -13.65 -1.17 6.30
CA ASN A 106 -14.58 -0.29 5.59
C ASN A 106 -13.92 0.94 4.99
N ALA A 107 -12.97 1.57 5.68
CA ALA A 107 -12.19 2.68 5.15
C ALA A 107 -11.41 2.27 3.89
N LEU A 108 -10.74 1.13 3.91
CA LEU A 108 -10.02 0.61 2.75
C LEU A 108 -10.95 0.26 1.59
N ILE A 109 -12.02 -0.50 1.87
CA ILE A 109 -12.98 -0.94 0.86
C ILE A 109 -13.68 0.24 0.19
N SER A 110 -14.05 1.28 0.97
CA SER A 110 -14.76 2.45 0.45
C SER A 110 -13.97 3.19 -0.63
N ILE A 111 -12.65 3.22 -0.54
CA ILE A 111 -11.81 4.00 -1.45
C ILE A 111 -11.16 3.13 -2.54
N GLU A 112 -10.75 1.91 -2.22
CA GLU A 112 -10.05 1.03 -3.15
C GLU A 112 -11.02 0.14 -3.94
N ASP A 113 -12.07 -0.40 -3.29
CA ASP A 113 -12.95 -1.39 -3.92
C ASP A 113 -14.32 -1.49 -3.25
N VAL A 114 -15.17 -0.48 -3.43
CA VAL A 114 -16.49 -0.37 -2.75
C VAL A 114 -17.42 -1.57 -2.99
N ARG A 115 -17.12 -2.37 -4.01
CA ARG A 115 -17.90 -3.59 -4.33
C ARG A 115 -17.13 -4.88 -4.09
N PHE A 116 -16.09 -4.85 -3.27
CA PHE A 116 -15.21 -5.99 -2.99
C PHE A 116 -15.97 -7.30 -2.70
N TYR A 117 -16.98 -7.26 -1.84
CA TYR A 117 -17.81 -8.43 -1.51
C TYR A 117 -18.87 -8.80 -2.58
N LYS A 118 -18.87 -8.13 -3.76
CA LYS A 118 -19.91 -8.29 -4.79
C LYS A 118 -19.39 -8.75 -6.15
N HIS A 119 -18.11 -8.98 -6.29
CA HIS A 119 -17.49 -9.46 -7.52
C HIS A 119 -16.55 -10.64 -7.21
N ASP A 120 -16.17 -11.39 -8.23
CA ASP A 120 -15.31 -12.55 -8.14
C ASP A 120 -13.95 -12.21 -8.81
N GLY A 121 -13.08 -11.54 -8.10
CA GLY A 121 -11.73 -11.13 -8.52
C GLY A 121 -11.69 -9.88 -9.41
N VAL A 122 -12.61 -9.72 -10.35
CA VAL A 122 -12.68 -8.60 -11.29
C VAL A 122 -14.02 -7.89 -11.22
N ASP A 123 -14.00 -6.57 -11.02
CA ASP A 123 -15.20 -5.75 -11.09
C ASP A 123 -15.47 -5.26 -12.52
N TYR A 124 -16.21 -6.04 -13.31
CA TYR A 124 -16.53 -5.70 -14.71
C TYR A 124 -17.30 -4.38 -14.86
N LYS A 125 -18.16 -4.01 -13.90
CA LYS A 125 -18.92 -2.76 -13.95
C LYS A 125 -17.98 -1.55 -13.75
N ARG A 126 -17.06 -1.66 -12.80
CA ARG A 126 -16.06 -0.64 -12.55
C ARG A 126 -15.08 -0.52 -13.73
N LEU A 127 -14.65 -1.65 -14.29
CA LEU A 127 -13.79 -1.69 -15.46
C LEU A 127 -14.45 -0.98 -16.66
N PHE A 128 -15.72 -1.28 -16.95
CA PHE A 128 -16.47 -0.64 -18.02
C PHE A 128 -16.64 0.86 -17.79
N SER A 129 -16.96 1.27 -16.58
CA SER A 129 -17.05 2.69 -16.21
C SER A 129 -15.70 3.42 -16.38
N ALA A 130 -14.58 2.79 -16.00
CA ALA A 130 -13.25 3.35 -16.17
C ALA A 130 -12.90 3.56 -17.65
N VAL A 131 -13.25 2.61 -18.53
CA VAL A 131 -13.06 2.74 -19.98
C VAL A 131 -13.86 3.91 -20.54
N ILE A 132 -15.15 4.03 -20.17
CA ILE A 132 -15.99 5.15 -20.62
C ILE A 132 -15.44 6.50 -20.12
N ASN A 133 -15.01 6.58 -18.88
CA ASN A 133 -14.48 7.80 -18.29
C ASN A 133 -13.15 8.21 -18.96
N THR A 134 -12.29 7.24 -19.28
CA THR A 134 -11.06 7.47 -20.05
C THR A 134 -11.39 8.04 -21.44
N LEU A 135 -12.39 7.49 -22.14
CA LEU A 135 -12.83 8.00 -23.44
C LEU A 135 -13.44 9.41 -23.37
N ARG A 136 -13.98 9.79 -22.21
CA ARG A 136 -14.56 11.13 -21.96
C ARG A 136 -13.56 12.13 -21.41
N ASN A 137 -12.29 11.76 -21.21
CA ASN A 137 -11.26 12.58 -20.54
C ASN A 137 -11.69 13.08 -19.14
N THR A 138 -12.50 12.31 -18.43
CA THR A 138 -12.86 12.59 -17.04
C THR A 138 -11.94 11.79 -16.11
N ASP A 139 -11.71 12.32 -14.90
CA ASP A 139 -10.85 11.67 -13.91
C ASP A 139 -11.27 10.22 -13.68
N THR A 140 -10.32 9.30 -13.88
CA THR A 140 -10.54 7.87 -13.70
C THR A 140 -10.12 7.45 -12.30
N HIS A 141 -11.07 7.05 -11.48
CA HIS A 141 -10.78 6.23 -10.31
C HIS A 141 -10.19 4.90 -10.81
N GLY A 142 -9.14 4.40 -10.17
CA GLY A 142 -8.47 3.18 -10.59
C GLY A 142 -9.46 2.00 -10.76
N GLY A 143 -9.37 1.28 -11.87
CA GLY A 143 -10.29 0.19 -12.21
C GLY A 143 -9.90 -1.18 -11.60
N SER A 144 -8.80 -1.28 -10.87
CA SER A 144 -8.33 -2.55 -10.29
C SER A 144 -9.00 -2.83 -8.94
N THR A 145 -9.31 -4.09 -8.69
CA THR A 145 -9.86 -4.58 -7.41
C THR A 145 -8.74 -4.80 -6.38
N ILE A 146 -9.12 -4.98 -5.11
CA ILE A 146 -8.18 -5.37 -4.04
C ILE A 146 -7.50 -6.69 -4.38
N THR A 147 -8.25 -7.69 -4.89
CA THR A 147 -7.72 -8.98 -5.32
C THR A 147 -6.67 -8.81 -6.43
N GLN A 148 -6.96 -7.97 -7.42
CA GLN A 148 -5.99 -7.66 -8.49
C GLN A 148 -4.74 -6.96 -7.97
N GLN A 149 -4.88 -6.09 -6.99
CA GLN A 149 -3.72 -5.42 -6.37
C GLN A 149 -2.86 -6.42 -5.59
N LEU A 150 -3.46 -7.34 -4.85
CA LEU A 150 -2.74 -8.40 -4.13
C LEU A 150 -1.94 -9.29 -5.09
N ILE A 151 -2.57 -9.78 -6.16
CA ILE A 151 -1.91 -10.57 -7.20
C ILE A 151 -0.76 -9.80 -7.85
N LYS A 152 -1.00 -8.55 -8.19
CA LYS A 152 0.04 -7.68 -8.76
C LYS A 152 1.26 -7.55 -7.84
N ASN A 153 1.03 -7.39 -6.54
CA ASN A 153 2.11 -7.13 -5.58
C ASN A 153 2.90 -8.41 -5.24
N LYS A 154 2.22 -9.56 -5.16
CA LYS A 154 2.81 -10.82 -4.65
C LYS A 154 3.26 -11.79 -5.73
N VAL A 155 2.55 -11.86 -6.85
CA VAL A 155 2.73 -12.92 -7.83
C VAL A 155 3.38 -12.41 -9.12
N LEU A 156 3.08 -11.17 -9.50
CA LEU A 156 3.50 -10.64 -10.79
C LEU A 156 4.70 -9.69 -10.68
N SER A 157 5.51 -9.67 -11.76
CA SER A 157 6.61 -8.71 -11.87
C SER A 157 6.09 -7.27 -12.07
N ASN A 158 6.92 -6.27 -11.74
CA ASN A 158 6.59 -4.84 -11.86
C ASN A 158 6.50 -4.34 -13.32
N GLU A 159 6.67 -5.22 -14.32
CA GLU A 159 6.60 -4.84 -15.73
C GLU A 159 5.19 -4.38 -16.12
N GLN A 160 5.06 -3.17 -16.65
CA GLN A 160 3.78 -2.64 -17.11
C GLN A 160 3.49 -3.12 -18.53
N SER A 161 2.66 -4.16 -18.67
CA SER A 161 2.27 -4.70 -19.97
C SER A 161 0.81 -5.15 -19.98
N TYR A 162 0.19 -5.17 -21.16
CA TYR A 162 -1.15 -5.77 -21.33
C TYR A 162 -1.15 -7.25 -20.95
N LYS A 163 -0.06 -7.97 -21.23
CA LYS A 163 0.14 -9.36 -20.84
C LYS A 163 -0.02 -9.53 -19.33
N ARG A 164 0.67 -8.68 -18.54
CA ARG A 164 0.55 -8.70 -17.07
C ARG A 164 -0.89 -8.43 -16.63
N LYS A 165 -1.59 -7.45 -17.24
CA LYS A 165 -2.97 -7.11 -16.84
C LYS A 165 -3.97 -8.23 -17.13
N ILE A 166 -3.76 -9.00 -18.19
CA ILE A 166 -4.57 -10.20 -18.49
C ILE A 166 -4.30 -11.29 -17.44
N LYS A 167 -3.02 -11.56 -17.13
CA LYS A 167 -2.64 -12.53 -16.09
C LYS A 167 -3.18 -12.12 -14.71
N GLU A 168 -3.07 -10.84 -14.36
CA GLU A 168 -3.61 -10.28 -13.12
C GLU A 168 -5.12 -10.53 -13.00
N ALA A 169 -5.88 -10.27 -14.04
CA ALA A 169 -7.33 -10.51 -14.04
C ALA A 169 -7.67 -12.01 -13.91
N TYR A 170 -6.97 -12.88 -14.64
CA TYR A 170 -7.17 -14.31 -14.58
C TYR A 170 -6.83 -14.87 -13.18
N LEU A 171 -5.63 -14.58 -12.69
CA LEU A 171 -5.18 -15.05 -11.37
C LEU A 171 -6.06 -14.51 -10.23
N SER A 172 -6.63 -13.31 -10.40
CA SER A 172 -7.56 -12.75 -9.40
C SER A 172 -8.88 -13.52 -9.32
N MET A 173 -9.39 -14.03 -10.45
CA MET A 173 -10.57 -14.91 -10.44
C MET A 173 -10.22 -16.28 -9.84
N GLU A 174 -9.09 -16.87 -10.22
CA GLU A 174 -8.60 -18.13 -9.66
C GLU A 174 -8.39 -18.04 -8.15
N LEU A 175 -7.84 -16.93 -7.66
CA LEU A 175 -7.64 -16.71 -6.23
C LEU A 175 -8.98 -16.71 -5.47
N GLU A 176 -10.02 -16.09 -6.00
CA GLU A 176 -11.33 -16.05 -5.37
C GLU A 176 -12.09 -17.41 -5.39
N ASP A 177 -11.63 -18.35 -6.23
CA ASP A 177 -12.12 -19.74 -6.20
C ASP A 177 -11.47 -20.56 -5.07
N ILE A 178 -10.32 -20.15 -4.55
CA ILE A 178 -9.51 -20.91 -3.57
C ILE A 178 -9.35 -20.24 -2.21
N MET A 179 -9.62 -18.93 -2.09
CA MET A 179 -9.59 -18.17 -0.84
C MET A 179 -10.88 -17.37 -0.68
N ASP A 180 -11.37 -17.26 0.54
CA ASP A 180 -12.53 -16.41 0.80
C ASP A 180 -12.17 -14.92 0.82
N LYS A 181 -13.18 -14.06 0.78
CA LYS A 181 -13.02 -12.60 0.72
C LYS A 181 -12.27 -12.03 1.92
N ASP A 182 -12.49 -12.57 3.09
CA ASP A 182 -11.87 -12.11 4.31
C ASP A 182 -10.39 -12.54 4.37
N GLU A 183 -10.06 -13.73 3.88
CA GLU A 183 -8.68 -14.19 3.73
C GLU A 183 -7.91 -13.32 2.73
N ILE A 184 -8.51 -13.01 1.58
CA ILE A 184 -7.92 -12.12 0.57
C ILE A 184 -7.71 -10.72 1.13
N LEU A 185 -8.70 -10.18 1.85
CA LEU A 185 -8.62 -8.86 2.46
C LEU A 185 -7.52 -8.82 3.52
N ALA A 186 -7.44 -9.83 4.39
CA ALA A 186 -6.38 -9.94 5.39
C ALA A 186 -4.99 -10.02 4.73
N ALA A 187 -4.81 -10.85 3.72
CA ALA A 187 -3.56 -10.96 2.98
C ALA A 187 -3.15 -9.61 2.37
N TYR A 188 -4.09 -8.89 1.77
CA TYR A 188 -3.84 -7.55 1.21
C TYR A 188 -3.47 -6.53 2.29
N MET A 189 -4.23 -6.48 3.39
CA MET A 189 -4.00 -5.53 4.48
C MET A 189 -2.69 -5.77 5.24
N ASN A 190 -2.16 -6.98 5.17
CA ASN A 190 -0.84 -7.32 5.73
C ASN A 190 0.31 -7.04 4.75
N ASP A 191 0.05 -6.94 3.44
CA ASP A 191 1.09 -6.80 2.43
C ASP A 191 1.32 -5.37 1.96
N VAL A 192 0.28 -4.55 1.94
CA VAL A 192 0.32 -3.23 1.33
C VAL A 192 1.34 -2.30 1.99
N TYR A 193 2.13 -1.60 1.15
CA TYR A 193 3.11 -0.63 1.62
C TYR A 193 2.45 0.69 2.02
N LEU A 194 2.72 1.15 3.24
CA LEU A 194 2.15 2.36 3.84
C LEU A 194 3.20 3.42 4.21
N GLY A 195 4.34 3.43 3.52
CA GLY A 195 5.40 4.42 3.74
C GLY A 195 6.28 4.13 4.95
N ALA A 196 7.41 4.84 5.05
CA ALA A 196 8.37 4.73 6.17
C ALA A 196 8.83 3.29 6.50
N SER A 197 8.94 2.44 5.48
CA SER A 197 9.24 1.00 5.57
C SER A 197 8.14 0.14 6.22
N ASN A 198 6.95 0.69 6.43
CA ASN A 198 5.83 -0.05 6.99
C ASN A 198 5.09 -0.84 5.91
N TYR A 199 5.01 -2.14 6.09
CA TYR A 199 4.18 -3.03 5.32
C TYR A 199 3.07 -3.59 6.21
N GLY A 200 1.84 -3.45 5.77
CA GLY A 200 0.63 -3.81 6.49
C GLY A 200 0.12 -2.73 7.46
N PHE A 201 -1.20 -2.79 7.67
CA PHE A 201 -1.91 -1.81 8.48
C PHE A 201 -1.56 -1.87 9.97
N LYS A 202 -1.28 -3.06 10.50
CA LYS A 202 -0.91 -3.24 11.92
C LYS A 202 0.40 -2.51 12.22
N THR A 203 1.41 -2.73 11.39
CA THR A 203 2.70 -2.04 11.52
C THR A 203 2.56 -0.53 11.40
N ALA A 204 1.79 -0.07 10.39
CA ALA A 204 1.56 1.35 10.17
C ALA A 204 0.80 2.02 11.32
N ALA A 205 -0.20 1.36 11.91
CA ALA A 205 -0.94 1.86 13.07
C ALA A 205 -0.01 2.06 14.29
N LYS A 206 0.83 1.09 14.57
CA LYS A 206 1.83 1.16 15.65
C LYS A 206 2.89 2.24 15.41
N ASP A 207 3.39 2.34 14.17
CA ASP A 207 4.44 3.30 13.84
C ASP A 207 3.94 4.74 13.80
N TYR A 208 2.81 5.02 13.14
CA TYR A 208 2.31 6.38 12.98
C TYR A 208 1.55 6.90 14.19
N PHE A 209 0.79 6.03 14.87
CA PHE A 209 -0.12 6.46 15.95
C PHE A 209 0.22 5.86 17.31
N GLY A 210 1.05 4.81 17.36
CA GLY A 210 1.34 4.09 18.61
C GLY A 210 0.15 3.30 19.15
N LYS A 211 -0.77 2.87 18.26
CA LYS A 211 -2.05 2.24 18.60
C LYS A 211 -2.17 0.86 17.98
N GLU A 212 -2.96 0.02 18.61
CA GLU A 212 -3.47 -1.19 17.97
C GLU A 212 -4.59 -0.82 16.96
N MET A 213 -4.83 -1.68 15.97
CA MET A 213 -5.82 -1.39 14.91
C MET A 213 -7.26 -1.20 15.44
N SER A 214 -7.59 -1.84 16.56
CA SER A 214 -8.89 -1.69 17.24
C SER A 214 -9.08 -0.35 17.94
N GLU A 215 -8.00 0.38 18.21
CA GLU A 215 -7.98 1.66 18.91
C GLU A 215 -7.99 2.86 17.96
N LEU A 216 -7.90 2.60 16.64
CA LEU A 216 -7.86 3.65 15.64
C LEU A 216 -9.20 4.38 15.57
N THR A 217 -9.13 5.71 15.49
CA THR A 217 -10.30 6.55 15.21
C THR A 217 -10.73 6.42 13.74
N ILE A 218 -11.93 6.91 13.41
CA ILE A 218 -12.43 6.93 12.03
C ILE A 218 -11.48 7.70 11.13
N ARG A 219 -10.95 8.83 11.58
CA ARG A 219 -9.99 9.63 10.82
C ARG A 219 -8.66 8.92 10.63
N GLU A 220 -8.14 8.25 11.65
CA GLU A 220 -6.89 7.47 11.55
C GLU A 220 -7.05 6.30 10.59
N CYS A 221 -8.19 5.58 10.62
CA CYS A 221 -8.52 4.55 9.64
C CYS A 221 -8.55 5.10 8.21
N ALA A 222 -9.22 6.23 8.00
CA ALA A 222 -9.29 6.88 6.70
C ALA A 222 -7.92 7.39 6.22
N MET A 223 -7.07 7.87 7.13
CA MET A 223 -5.70 8.30 6.82
C MET A 223 -4.86 7.15 6.32
N LEU A 224 -4.83 6.00 7.02
CA LEU A 224 -4.10 4.81 6.58
C LEU A 224 -4.62 4.28 5.24
N ALA A 225 -5.94 4.18 5.05
CA ALA A 225 -6.54 3.77 3.80
C ALA A 225 -6.19 4.73 2.65
N GLY A 226 -6.12 6.02 2.92
CA GLY A 226 -5.72 7.04 1.96
C GLY A 226 -4.27 6.94 1.51
N MET A 227 -3.38 6.39 2.33
CA MET A 227 -1.96 6.22 2.02
C MET A 227 -1.69 5.16 0.96
N VAL A 228 -2.56 4.16 0.81
CA VAL A 228 -2.37 3.01 -0.09
C VAL A 228 -1.98 3.42 -1.51
N GLN A 229 -2.61 4.45 -2.05
CA GLN A 229 -2.39 4.87 -3.43
C GLN A 229 -1.04 5.56 -3.66
N LYS A 230 -0.62 6.42 -2.72
CA LYS A 230 0.60 7.25 -2.84
C LYS A 230 1.27 7.40 -1.46
N PRO A 231 1.80 6.32 -0.87
CA PRO A 231 2.29 6.29 0.51
C PRO A 231 3.42 7.28 0.79
N TYR A 232 4.19 7.64 -0.23
CA TYR A 232 5.24 8.64 -0.09
C TYR A 232 4.68 10.06 0.05
N TYR A 233 3.67 10.42 -0.77
CA TYR A 233 3.11 11.77 -0.80
C TYR A 233 2.14 12.04 0.35
N THR A 234 1.38 11.04 0.76
CA THR A 234 0.35 11.16 1.79
C THR A 234 0.85 10.74 3.17
N ASN A 235 2.14 10.53 3.34
CA ASN A 235 2.76 10.17 4.62
C ASN A 235 2.57 11.30 5.64
N PRO A 236 1.81 11.09 6.72
CA PRO A 236 1.47 12.13 7.68
C PRO A 236 2.71 12.65 8.41
N ARG A 237 3.66 11.77 8.74
CA ARG A 237 4.89 12.14 9.43
C ARG A 237 5.76 13.05 8.57
N SER A 238 5.97 12.70 7.29
CA SER A 238 6.76 13.54 6.38
C SER A 238 6.10 14.89 6.15
N ASN A 239 4.78 14.93 6.04
CA ASN A 239 4.03 16.15 5.80
C ASN A 239 3.97 17.07 7.04
N THR A 240 3.99 16.50 8.25
CA THR A 240 4.08 17.25 9.51
C THR A 240 5.44 17.93 9.67
N TYR A 241 6.53 17.25 9.27
CA TYR A 241 7.89 17.77 9.44
C TYR A 241 8.45 18.45 8.19
N THR A 242 7.65 18.66 7.15
CA THR A 242 8.11 19.37 5.96
C THR A 242 8.49 20.81 6.33
N ARG A 243 9.71 21.17 5.97
CA ARG A 243 10.24 22.52 6.20
C ARG A 243 9.52 23.50 5.29
N THR A 244 9.26 24.69 5.79
CA THR A 244 8.77 25.90 5.13
C THR A 244 7.91 25.68 3.85
N LEU A 245 6.64 26.03 3.88
CA LEU A 245 5.79 26.03 2.70
C LEU A 245 6.40 26.94 1.61
N SER A 246 6.70 26.35 0.46
CA SER A 246 7.09 27.14 -0.72
C SER A 246 5.89 27.97 -1.22
N ASP A 247 6.15 28.96 -2.07
CA ASP A 247 5.09 29.79 -2.65
C ASP A 247 4.09 28.94 -3.45
N SER A 248 4.56 27.92 -4.17
CA SER A 248 3.70 26.98 -4.88
C SER A 248 2.84 26.14 -3.94
N ALA A 249 3.38 25.69 -2.79
CA ALA A 249 2.63 24.94 -1.79
C ALA A 249 1.58 25.82 -1.09
N ARG A 250 1.88 27.11 -0.88
CA ARG A 250 0.90 28.09 -0.34
C ARG A 250 -0.26 28.32 -1.31
N GLN A 251 0.06 28.43 -2.59
CA GLN A 251 -0.97 28.58 -3.64
C GLN A 251 -1.85 27.33 -3.73
N GLU A 252 -1.27 26.13 -3.72
CA GLU A 252 -2.03 24.87 -3.71
C GLU A 252 -2.92 24.75 -2.47
N LEU A 253 -2.39 25.10 -1.31
CA LEU A 253 -3.12 25.11 -0.05
C LEU A 253 -4.33 26.05 -0.11
N GLU A 254 -4.18 27.25 -0.67
CA GLU A 254 -5.26 28.22 -0.86
C GLU A 254 -6.31 27.72 -1.88
N GLU A 255 -5.88 27.13 -2.98
CA GLU A 255 -6.77 26.52 -3.99
C GLU A 255 -7.60 25.38 -3.39
N LEU A 256 -6.98 24.54 -2.58
CA LEU A 256 -7.66 23.43 -1.88
C LEU A 256 -8.67 23.93 -0.85
N HIS A 257 -8.35 24.98 -0.12
CA HIS A 257 -9.28 25.61 0.81
C HIS A 257 -10.48 26.21 0.06
N ASN A 258 -10.24 26.98 -0.99
CA ASN A 258 -11.28 27.61 -1.81
C ASN A 258 -12.19 26.57 -2.50
N SER A 259 -11.65 25.44 -2.91
CA SER A 259 -12.42 24.32 -3.49
C SER A 259 -13.08 23.41 -2.44
N LYS A 260 -12.95 23.70 -1.16
CA LYS A 260 -13.42 22.88 -0.04
C LYS A 260 -12.83 21.46 -0.01
N GLY A 261 -11.66 21.27 -0.58
CA GLY A 261 -10.91 20.01 -0.50
C GLY A 261 -10.34 19.75 0.90
N ILE A 262 -10.18 20.84 1.70
CA ILE A 262 -9.77 20.82 3.09
C ILE A 262 -10.66 21.78 3.89
N THR A 263 -10.77 21.55 5.22
CA THR A 263 -11.53 22.41 6.13
C THR A 263 -10.77 23.69 6.47
N GLU A 264 -11.48 24.70 6.99
CA GLU A 264 -10.88 25.93 7.51
C GLU A 264 -9.83 25.65 8.60
N GLU A 265 -10.08 24.68 9.47
CA GLU A 265 -9.15 24.31 10.53
C GLU A 265 -7.88 23.63 9.98
N GLN A 266 -8.02 22.77 8.96
CA GLN A 266 -6.90 22.12 8.29
C GLN A 266 -6.04 23.15 7.55
N TYR A 267 -6.68 24.11 6.90
CA TYR A 267 -6.00 25.24 6.24
C TYR A 267 -5.18 26.07 7.24
N LYS A 268 -5.80 26.52 8.33
CA LYS A 268 -5.12 27.29 9.38
C LYS A 268 -3.96 26.50 9.99
N TYR A 269 -4.19 25.23 10.31
CA TYR A 269 -3.15 24.38 10.89
C TYR A 269 -1.90 24.30 10.00
N SER A 270 -2.07 24.08 8.71
CA SER A 270 -0.93 23.99 7.77
C SER A 270 -0.18 25.32 7.64
N LEU A 271 -0.89 26.45 7.66
CA LEU A 271 -0.28 27.77 7.63
C LEU A 271 0.49 28.11 8.93
N GLU A 272 -0.13 27.89 10.07
CA GLU A 272 0.44 28.22 11.39
C GLU A 272 1.65 27.36 11.72
N ASN A 273 1.61 26.09 11.37
CA ASN A 273 2.69 25.14 11.61
C ASN A 273 3.68 25.03 10.44
N ASN A 274 3.45 25.78 9.37
CA ASN A 274 4.30 25.82 8.18
C ASN A 274 4.69 24.44 7.65
N ASN A 275 3.67 23.55 7.51
CA ASN A 275 3.80 22.17 7.08
C ASN A 275 2.88 21.82 5.91
N GLN A 276 3.05 20.60 5.34
CA GLN A 276 2.25 20.11 4.21
C GLN A 276 1.16 19.12 4.63
N MET A 277 0.64 19.19 5.86
CA MET A 277 -0.42 18.29 6.32
C MET A 277 -1.68 18.36 5.44
N TYR A 278 -1.93 19.46 4.76
CA TYR A 278 -3.03 19.60 3.82
C TYR A 278 -3.04 18.52 2.72
N VAL A 279 -1.88 17.99 2.33
CA VAL A 279 -1.76 16.90 1.32
C VAL A 279 -2.35 15.61 1.88
N THR A 280 -2.00 15.28 3.13
CA THR A 280 -2.55 14.12 3.86
C THR A 280 -4.03 14.33 4.16
N ASP A 281 -4.41 15.51 4.68
CA ASP A 281 -5.78 15.85 5.04
C ASP A 281 -6.72 15.77 3.83
N ARG A 282 -6.34 16.35 2.69
CA ARG A 282 -7.10 16.24 1.44
C ARG A 282 -7.42 14.79 1.09
N ARG A 283 -6.42 13.92 1.12
CA ARG A 283 -6.61 12.50 0.78
C ARG A 283 -7.47 11.78 1.82
N THR A 284 -7.26 12.06 3.08
CA THR A 284 -8.08 11.54 4.19
C THR A 284 -9.54 11.97 4.06
N ASN A 285 -9.80 13.24 3.73
CA ASN A 285 -11.16 13.76 3.52
C ASN A 285 -11.87 13.05 2.35
N VAL A 286 -11.15 12.71 1.27
CA VAL A 286 -11.71 11.93 0.16
C VAL A 286 -12.13 10.53 0.63
N VAL A 287 -11.34 9.88 1.50
CA VAL A 287 -11.71 8.57 2.07
C VAL A 287 -12.93 8.70 2.99
N LEU A 288 -12.94 9.69 3.88
CA LEU A 288 -14.07 9.95 4.78
C LEU A 288 -15.37 10.18 4.01
N LEU A 289 -15.30 10.94 2.91
CA LEU A 289 -16.45 11.15 2.03
C LEU A 289 -16.91 9.82 1.39
N ALA A 290 -15.99 9.02 0.88
CA ALA A 290 -16.31 7.71 0.32
C ALA A 290 -16.93 6.77 1.36
N MET A 291 -16.47 6.80 2.61
CA MET A 291 -17.07 6.04 3.72
C MET A 291 -18.49 6.50 4.01
N TYR A 292 -18.74 7.81 4.01
CA TYR A 292 -20.07 8.39 4.22
C TYR A 292 -21.02 8.05 3.06
N GLU A 293 -20.60 8.27 1.82
CA GLU A 293 -21.39 7.96 0.62
C GLU A 293 -21.67 6.45 0.48
N GLY A 294 -20.72 5.62 0.91
CA GLY A 294 -20.85 4.16 0.98
C GLY A 294 -21.76 3.67 2.11
N GLY A 295 -22.18 4.55 3.02
CA GLY A 295 -23.03 4.21 4.18
C GLY A 295 -22.28 3.48 5.30
N PHE A 296 -20.95 3.54 5.34
CA PHE A 296 -20.13 2.93 6.38
C PHE A 296 -20.05 3.77 7.66
N ILE A 297 -20.24 5.09 7.53
CA ILE A 297 -20.32 6.03 8.65
C ILE A 297 -21.53 6.95 8.51
N THR A 298 -22.03 7.46 9.63
CA THR A 298 -23.13 8.45 9.65
C THR A 298 -22.62 9.84 9.28
N HIS A 299 -23.52 10.76 8.96
CA HIS A 299 -23.16 12.16 8.71
C HIS A 299 -22.49 12.81 9.92
N GLU A 300 -22.98 12.53 11.12
CA GLU A 300 -22.39 13.04 12.37
C GLU A 300 -20.96 12.52 12.58
N GLN A 301 -20.73 11.24 12.31
CA GLN A 301 -19.37 10.64 12.36
C GLN A 301 -18.44 11.24 11.32
N TYR A 302 -18.95 11.50 10.11
CA TYR A 302 -18.19 12.14 9.04
C TYR A 302 -17.74 13.54 9.43
N GLU A 303 -18.65 14.39 9.91
CA GLU A 303 -18.34 15.76 10.35
C GLU A 303 -17.38 15.78 11.55
N ALA A 304 -17.56 14.88 12.51
CA ALA A 304 -16.65 14.74 13.63
C ALA A 304 -15.24 14.35 13.18
N ALA A 305 -15.13 13.37 12.27
CA ALA A 305 -13.86 12.90 11.74
C ALA A 305 -13.15 13.94 10.86
N LEU A 306 -13.88 14.81 10.14
CA LEU A 306 -13.28 15.92 9.38
C LEU A 306 -12.53 16.90 10.28
N ASN A 307 -13.05 17.15 11.49
CA ASN A 307 -12.53 18.13 12.42
C ASN A 307 -11.59 17.54 13.49
N GLU A 308 -11.42 16.21 13.50
CA GLU A 308 -10.54 15.54 14.42
C GLU A 308 -9.06 15.86 14.11
N ARG A 309 -8.27 16.13 15.16
CA ARG A 309 -6.80 16.22 15.05
C ARG A 309 -6.16 14.89 15.39
N VAL A 310 -5.34 14.41 14.49
CA VAL A 310 -4.57 13.17 14.66
C VAL A 310 -3.20 13.50 15.23
N ASN A 311 -2.82 12.79 16.28
CA ASN A 311 -1.48 12.90 16.84
C ASN A 311 -0.55 11.92 16.12
N ILE A 312 0.39 12.46 15.34
CA ILE A 312 1.38 11.66 14.61
C ILE A 312 2.60 11.46 15.50
N LYS A 313 2.89 10.19 15.78
CA LYS A 313 4.05 9.80 16.56
C LYS A 313 5.34 10.16 15.82
N GLU A 314 6.24 10.83 16.50
CA GLU A 314 7.59 11.08 15.99
C GLU A 314 8.31 9.74 15.75
N LYS A 315 9.04 9.67 14.66
CA LYS A 315 9.96 8.55 14.50
C LYS A 315 11.02 8.73 15.56
N SER A 316 11.10 7.82 16.51
CA SER A 316 12.27 7.78 17.40
C SER A 316 13.50 7.85 16.51
N ALA A 317 14.40 8.74 16.79
CA ALA A 317 15.70 8.83 16.14
C ALA A 317 16.50 7.59 16.55
N SER A 318 16.07 6.41 16.12
CA SER A 318 16.83 5.18 16.29
C SER A 318 17.92 5.13 15.21
N THR A 319 18.81 6.10 15.27
CA THR A 319 20.21 5.91 14.88
C THR A 319 20.95 5.17 15.98
N GLU A 320 20.29 4.93 17.09
CA GLU A 320 20.86 4.08 18.14
C GLU A 320 20.62 2.64 17.77
N LEU A 321 21.73 1.94 17.57
CA LEU A 321 21.82 0.52 17.81
C LEU A 321 20.90 0.18 18.99
N TYR A 322 20.21 -0.94 18.90
CA TYR A 322 19.31 -1.50 19.93
C TYR A 322 19.74 -1.13 21.34
N ASP A 323 18.80 -0.96 22.24
CA ASP A 323 19.14 -0.95 23.65
C ASP A 323 20.00 -2.19 23.95
N MET A 324 21.13 -2.00 24.62
CA MET A 324 22.13 -3.08 24.89
C MET A 324 22.70 -3.76 23.62
N PRO A 325 23.28 -3.03 22.67
CA PRO A 325 23.66 -3.56 21.37
C PRO A 325 24.64 -4.73 21.45
N TYR A 326 25.61 -4.68 22.35
CA TYR A 326 26.59 -5.76 22.52
C TYR A 326 25.95 -7.07 22.96
N PHE A 327 24.97 -7.02 23.87
CA PHE A 327 24.29 -8.23 24.35
C PHE A 327 23.38 -8.81 23.26
N VAL A 328 22.64 -7.97 22.57
CA VAL A 328 21.76 -8.37 21.46
C VAL A 328 22.57 -9.00 20.33
N GLU A 329 23.64 -8.34 19.90
CA GLU A 329 24.51 -8.84 18.81
C GLU A 329 25.19 -10.18 19.21
N TYR A 330 25.63 -10.29 20.47
CA TYR A 330 26.19 -11.53 20.98
C TYR A 330 25.13 -12.66 20.97
N GLY A 331 23.93 -12.39 21.44
CA GLY A 331 22.83 -13.36 21.46
C GLY A 331 22.45 -13.84 20.06
N ILE A 332 22.34 -12.92 19.10
CA ILE A 332 22.07 -13.27 17.69
C ILE A 332 23.21 -14.14 17.13
N ARG A 333 24.45 -13.76 17.37
CA ARG A 333 25.61 -14.53 16.89
C ARG A 333 25.67 -15.95 17.48
N ASP A 334 25.28 -16.10 18.74
CA ASP A 334 25.22 -17.40 19.43
C ASP A 334 24.10 -18.26 18.82
N ILE A 335 22.91 -17.71 18.62
CA ILE A 335 21.79 -18.39 17.96
C ILE A 335 22.18 -18.85 16.53
N VAL A 336 22.80 -17.97 15.74
CA VAL A 336 23.27 -18.31 14.39
C VAL A 336 24.25 -19.49 14.42
N THR A 337 25.21 -19.45 15.35
CA THR A 337 26.19 -20.54 15.51
C THR A 337 25.52 -21.85 15.92
N HIS A 338 24.53 -21.79 16.81
CA HIS A 338 23.78 -22.95 17.26
C HIS A 338 22.93 -23.57 16.13
N LEU A 339 22.23 -22.71 15.35
CA LEU A 339 21.42 -23.15 14.21
C LEU A 339 22.26 -23.75 13.08
N LEU A 340 23.44 -23.18 12.79
CA LEU A 340 24.39 -23.78 11.83
C LEU A 340 24.74 -25.20 12.23
N LYS A 341 25.10 -25.39 13.51
CA LYS A 341 25.46 -26.70 14.05
C LYS A 341 24.28 -27.67 14.04
N GLN A 342 23.09 -27.22 14.45
CA GLN A 342 21.88 -28.04 14.51
C GLN A 342 21.44 -28.52 13.12
N ARG A 343 21.66 -27.68 12.07
CA ARG A 343 21.28 -27.98 10.70
C ARG A 343 22.42 -28.63 9.87
N ASP A 344 23.52 -28.98 10.51
CA ASP A 344 24.71 -29.55 9.85
C ASP A 344 25.23 -28.69 8.68
N MET A 345 25.15 -27.36 8.84
CA MET A 345 25.60 -26.39 7.85
C MET A 345 27.04 -25.98 8.13
N LEU A 346 27.84 -25.81 7.04
CA LEU A 346 29.18 -25.27 7.19
C LEU A 346 29.14 -23.82 7.69
N ASP A 347 30.03 -23.50 8.63
CA ASP A 347 30.19 -22.15 9.14
C ASP A 347 30.89 -21.26 8.12
N THR A 348 30.10 -20.70 7.20
CA THR A 348 30.55 -19.76 6.18
C THR A 348 29.82 -18.43 6.33
N ARG A 349 30.42 -17.34 5.80
CA ARG A 349 29.76 -16.02 5.81
C ARG A 349 28.39 -16.06 5.12
N ALA A 350 28.26 -16.80 4.03
CA ALA A 350 27.01 -16.94 3.29
C ALA A 350 25.92 -17.62 4.13
N ASN A 351 26.25 -18.74 4.79
CA ASN A 351 25.32 -19.48 5.63
C ASN A 351 24.94 -18.67 6.88
N ARG A 352 25.90 -17.95 7.51
CA ARG A 352 25.59 -17.02 8.62
C ARG A 352 24.61 -15.96 8.17
N SER A 353 24.88 -15.26 7.06
CA SER A 353 23.99 -14.24 6.53
C SER A 353 22.60 -14.79 6.16
N ALA A 354 22.50 -16.00 5.66
CA ALA A 354 21.22 -16.64 5.35
C ALA A 354 20.38 -16.87 6.63
N ILE A 355 21.00 -17.40 7.70
CA ILE A 355 20.32 -17.62 8.98
C ILE A 355 19.98 -16.28 9.65
N GLU A 356 20.87 -15.29 9.61
CA GLU A 356 20.58 -13.95 10.14
C GLU A 356 19.37 -13.32 9.44
N ASN A 357 19.30 -13.46 8.10
CA ASN A 357 18.15 -12.98 7.34
C ASN A 357 16.87 -13.72 7.72
N GLU A 358 16.95 -15.04 7.85
CA GLU A 358 15.82 -15.85 8.36
C GLU A 358 15.37 -15.39 9.77
N LEU A 359 16.32 -15.12 10.66
CA LEU A 359 16.01 -14.61 12.00
C LEU A 359 15.37 -13.22 11.96
N ARG A 360 15.70 -12.38 10.96
CA ARG A 360 15.10 -11.03 10.78
C ARG A 360 13.69 -11.07 10.23
N THR A 361 13.41 -12.05 9.35
CA THR A 361 12.20 -12.09 8.52
C THR A 361 11.23 -13.21 8.89
N GLY A 362 11.61 -14.07 9.85
CA GLY A 362 10.84 -15.27 10.21
C GLY A 362 9.76 -15.05 11.27
N GLY A 363 9.63 -13.86 11.85
CA GLY A 363 8.65 -13.59 12.90
C GLY A 363 8.95 -14.29 14.22
N TYR A 364 10.23 -14.47 14.54
CA TYR A 364 10.66 -15.14 15.75
C TYR A 364 10.48 -14.26 17.00
N HIS A 365 10.13 -14.88 18.11
CA HIS A 365 10.21 -14.31 19.44
C HIS A 365 11.49 -14.84 20.11
N ILE A 366 12.51 -14.01 20.19
CA ILE A 366 13.86 -14.36 20.66
C ILE A 366 13.99 -13.87 22.09
N TYR A 367 14.17 -14.79 23.01
CA TYR A 367 14.35 -14.48 24.43
C TYR A 367 15.83 -14.59 24.81
N LEU A 368 16.39 -13.48 25.26
CA LEU A 368 17.76 -13.42 25.76
C LEU A 368 17.77 -13.58 27.26
N THR A 369 18.90 -14.04 27.80
CA THR A 369 19.08 -14.24 29.25
C THR A 369 19.40 -12.95 30.01
N VAL A 370 19.46 -11.81 29.31
CA VAL A 370 19.79 -10.52 29.89
C VAL A 370 18.70 -10.06 30.88
N ASP A 371 19.15 -9.52 32.00
CA ASP A 371 18.35 -8.74 32.94
C ASP A 371 18.51 -7.29 32.59
N THR A 372 17.47 -6.69 31.94
CA THR A 372 17.55 -5.31 31.44
C THR A 372 17.75 -4.29 32.56
N GLU A 373 17.15 -4.48 33.71
CA GLU A 373 17.30 -3.55 34.86
C GLU A 373 18.72 -3.61 35.43
N MET A 374 19.27 -4.79 35.60
CA MET A 374 20.66 -4.96 36.05
C MET A 374 21.64 -4.40 35.02
N GLN A 375 21.43 -4.64 33.73
CA GLN A 375 22.28 -4.14 32.64
C GLN A 375 22.30 -2.61 32.62
N HIS A 376 21.14 -1.95 32.73
CA HIS A 376 21.07 -0.49 32.83
C HIS A 376 21.80 0.04 34.06
N MET A 377 21.59 -0.57 35.22
CA MET A 377 22.27 -0.18 36.44
C MET A 377 23.81 -0.24 36.27
N VAL A 378 24.31 -1.30 35.64
CA VAL A 378 25.74 -1.46 35.35
C VAL A 378 26.24 -0.42 34.37
N GLN A 379 25.50 -0.18 33.27
CA GLN A 379 25.84 0.85 32.28
C GLN A 379 25.88 2.25 32.92
N ASP A 380 24.88 2.60 33.70
CA ASP A 380 24.81 3.88 34.41
C ASP A 380 25.97 4.02 35.40
N THR A 381 26.28 2.95 36.15
CA THR A 381 27.40 2.96 37.06
C THR A 381 28.74 3.17 36.34
N LEU A 382 28.93 2.48 35.20
CA LEU A 382 30.14 2.62 34.41
C LEU A 382 30.22 4.01 33.75
N SER A 383 29.11 4.52 33.23
CA SER A 383 29.09 5.85 32.57
C SER A 383 29.34 7.01 33.53
N THR A 384 28.94 6.87 34.78
CA THR A 384 29.07 7.87 35.83
C THR A 384 30.33 7.68 36.69
N TRP A 385 31.10 6.62 36.44
CA TRP A 385 32.31 6.34 37.23
C TRP A 385 33.42 7.34 36.94
N GLU A 386 33.82 8.11 37.94
CA GLU A 386 34.81 9.19 37.79
C GLU A 386 36.28 8.70 37.94
N LYS A 387 36.48 7.46 38.42
CA LYS A 387 37.83 6.95 38.78
C LYS A 387 38.37 5.95 37.76
N TYR A 388 38.13 6.17 36.48
CA TYR A 388 38.79 5.38 35.45
C TYR A 388 40.31 5.59 35.48
N PRO A 389 41.10 4.52 35.25
CA PRO A 389 42.55 4.67 35.07
C PRO A 389 42.85 5.63 33.94
N GLN A 390 43.86 6.48 34.11
CA GLN A 390 44.29 7.34 33.02
C GLN A 390 44.84 6.48 31.88
N LEU A 391 44.43 6.82 30.66
CA LEU A 391 44.92 6.15 29.47
C LEU A 391 46.39 6.45 29.26
N ALA A 392 47.19 5.43 28.98
CA ALA A 392 48.62 5.60 28.69
C ALA A 392 48.84 6.44 27.42
N ASP A 393 47.93 6.37 26.46
CA ASP A 393 47.86 7.20 25.25
C ASP A 393 46.40 7.63 24.97
N PRO A 394 46.06 8.89 25.34
CA PRO A 394 44.72 9.41 25.11
C PRO A 394 44.30 9.47 23.62
N SER A 395 45.26 9.50 22.70
CA SER A 395 44.97 9.55 21.25
C SER A 395 44.31 8.31 20.72
N THR A 396 44.45 7.14 21.37
CA THR A 396 43.85 5.88 20.98
C THR A 396 42.36 5.76 21.30
N ALA A 397 41.85 6.63 22.18
CA ALA A 397 40.47 6.69 22.60
C ALA A 397 39.77 8.02 22.22
N THR A 398 40.36 8.77 21.32
CA THR A 398 39.84 10.06 20.89
C THR A 398 38.86 9.88 19.72
N LYS A 399 37.63 10.26 19.92
CA LYS A 399 36.62 10.36 18.85
C LYS A 399 36.39 11.82 18.51
N THR A 400 36.54 12.15 17.24
CA THR A 400 36.34 13.52 16.74
C THR A 400 35.07 13.52 15.87
N GLU A 401 34.06 14.24 16.30
CA GLU A 401 32.82 14.46 15.55
C GLU A 401 32.75 15.93 15.12
N THR A 402 32.46 16.14 13.83
CA THR A 402 32.21 17.50 13.32
C THR A 402 30.72 17.67 13.15
N SER A 403 30.13 18.63 13.85
CA SER A 403 28.72 18.94 13.74
C SER A 403 28.40 19.59 12.38
N ALA A 404 27.12 19.62 11.98
CA ALA A 404 26.67 20.26 10.75
C ALA A 404 27.03 21.76 10.66
N ASP A 405 27.33 22.42 11.80
CA ASP A 405 27.73 23.82 11.93
C ASP A 405 29.25 24.02 11.79
N GLY A 406 30.01 22.96 11.48
CA GLY A 406 31.45 23.00 11.33
C GLY A 406 32.24 23.00 12.64
N ASN A 407 31.60 22.88 13.79
CA ASN A 407 32.24 22.75 15.08
C ASN A 407 32.74 21.33 15.31
N THR A 408 34.00 21.17 15.62
CA THR A 408 34.62 19.87 15.92
C THR A 408 34.68 19.67 17.43
N ILE A 409 34.01 18.61 17.90
CA ILE A 409 34.03 18.19 19.30
C ILE A 409 34.92 16.95 19.38
N THR A 410 35.95 17.00 20.19
CA THR A 410 36.81 15.85 20.45
C THR A 410 36.52 15.31 21.84
N THR A 411 36.02 14.08 21.92
CA THR A 411 35.76 13.40 23.18
C THR A 411 36.75 12.25 23.37
N ILE A 412 37.16 12.05 24.62
CA ILE A 412 37.95 10.88 25.01
C ILE A 412 36.96 9.90 25.65
N GLU A 413 36.72 8.79 24.97
CA GLU A 413 35.78 7.73 25.43
C GLU A 413 36.57 6.53 25.97
N PRO A 414 36.73 6.41 27.29
CA PRO A 414 37.26 5.18 27.87
C PRO A 414 36.27 4.03 27.65
N GLN A 415 36.74 2.91 27.15
CA GLN A 415 35.88 1.73 26.96
C GLN A 415 35.91 0.87 28.21
N ALA A 416 34.74 0.65 28.81
CA ALA A 416 34.53 -0.29 29.86
C ALA A 416 33.36 -1.21 29.49
N ALA A 417 33.47 -2.51 29.80
CA ALA A 417 32.40 -3.47 29.62
C ALA A 417 32.23 -4.31 30.89
N ALA A 418 30.98 -4.63 31.21
CA ALA A 418 30.60 -5.53 32.33
C ALA A 418 29.64 -6.60 31.83
#